data_edd3191fd3e9d5f89fddedc243f8d2f8
#
_entry.id   edd3191fd3e9d5f89fddedc243f8d2f8
#
_cell.length_a   1.000
_cell.length_b   1.000
_cell.length_c   1.000
_cell.angle_alpha   90.00
_cell.angle_beta   90.00
_cell.angle_gamma   90.00
#
_symmetry.space_group_name_H-M   'P 1'
#
loop_
_entity.id
_entity.type
_entity.pdbx_description
1 polymer ?
#
loop_
_entity_poly.entity_id
_entity_poly.type
_entity_poly.pdbx_seq_one_letter_code
_entity_poly.pdbx_strand_id
1 'polypeptide(L)'
;MSQNHLSFLYSLFGENDESRRKIFRSIKAKADAKRTVMEKIADIMTSHFGSNAFLLANVILFTAWILINTNKIKAIPAFDPFPFNLLTNIVSLEAIILAIFVLISQNRTAKIASLREETHLQINLIAEKEITKLMKMLAIFLERQGVDLSEDLELKKLLRPISEEEIERKLEKEIL
;
A
#
# COMPACT_ATOMS: atom_id res chain seq x y z
N MET A 1 25.64 -2.49 -36.76
CA MET A 1 25.04 -3.71 -36.17
C MET A 1 24.56 -3.56 -34.72
N SER A 2 24.70 -2.38 -34.08
CA SER A 2 24.44 -2.19 -32.59
C SER A 2 23.07 -1.64 -32.21
N GLN A 3 22.36 -0.96 -33.09
CA GLN A 3 21.06 -0.32 -32.69
C GLN A 3 19.86 -1.27 -32.64
N ASN A 4 19.86 -2.34 -33.44
CA ASN A 4 18.75 -3.30 -33.44
C ASN A 4 18.73 -4.22 -32.20
N HIS A 5 19.89 -4.49 -31.59
CA HIS A 5 19.95 -5.29 -30.36
C HIS A 5 19.42 -4.53 -29.15
N LEU A 6 19.69 -3.23 -29.06
CA LEU A 6 19.17 -2.39 -27.97
C LEU A 6 17.65 -2.19 -28.08
N SER A 7 17.10 -2.01 -29.28
CA SER A 7 15.65 -1.89 -29.46
C SER A 7 14.91 -3.19 -29.12
N PHE A 8 15.50 -4.34 -29.41
CA PHE A 8 14.95 -5.64 -29.04
C PHE A 8 14.96 -5.85 -27.52
N LEU A 9 16.04 -5.48 -26.83
CA LEU A 9 16.11 -5.53 -25.37
C LEU A 9 15.09 -4.56 -24.71
N TYR A 10 14.96 -3.34 -25.22
CA TYR A 10 13.96 -2.38 -24.75
C TYR A 10 12.51 -2.89 -24.95
N SER A 11 12.22 -3.61 -26.05
CA SER A 11 10.89 -4.21 -26.26
C SER A 11 10.61 -5.34 -25.26
N LEU A 12 11.60 -6.17 -24.94
CA LEU A 12 11.46 -7.26 -23.97
C LEU A 12 11.29 -6.77 -22.52
N PHE A 13 12.05 -5.74 -22.13
CA PHE A 13 12.01 -5.24 -20.76
C PHE A 13 10.92 -4.19 -20.52
N GLY A 14 10.59 -3.39 -21.54
CA GLY A 14 9.55 -2.35 -21.45
C GLY A 14 8.13 -2.92 -21.39
N GLU A 15 7.86 -4.00 -22.09
CA GLU A 15 6.56 -4.67 -22.14
C GLU A 15 6.16 -5.26 -20.76
N ASN A 16 7.14 -5.70 -20.01
CA ASN A 16 6.93 -6.29 -18.68
C ASN A 16 6.50 -5.22 -17.63
N ASP A 17 7.05 -4.02 -17.71
CA ASP A 17 6.70 -2.92 -16.78
C ASP A 17 5.31 -2.34 -17.07
N GLU A 18 4.93 -2.25 -18.34
CA GLU A 18 3.59 -1.80 -18.77
C GLU A 18 2.49 -2.79 -18.38
N SER A 19 2.77 -4.08 -18.52
CA SER A 19 1.86 -5.15 -18.11
C SER A 19 1.63 -5.17 -16.59
N ARG A 20 2.68 -5.00 -15.80
CA ARG A 20 2.57 -4.84 -14.34
C ARG A 20 1.71 -3.64 -13.95
N ARG A 21 1.92 -2.48 -14.56
CA ARG A 21 1.12 -1.27 -14.33
C ARG A 21 -0.36 -1.47 -14.70
N LYS A 22 -0.65 -2.19 -15.78
CA LYS A 22 -2.02 -2.54 -16.19
C LYS A 22 -2.70 -3.43 -15.15
N ILE A 23 -2.01 -4.45 -14.63
CA ILE A 23 -2.53 -5.35 -13.59
C ILE A 23 -2.87 -4.54 -12.33
N PHE A 24 -1.95 -3.70 -11.84
CA PHE A 24 -2.20 -2.87 -10.65
C PHE A 24 -3.35 -1.87 -10.85
N ARG A 25 -3.45 -1.25 -12.03
CA ARG A 25 -4.58 -0.36 -12.36
C ARG A 25 -5.91 -1.12 -12.38
N SER A 26 -5.93 -2.34 -12.90
CA SER A 26 -7.15 -3.16 -12.93
C SER A 26 -7.59 -3.61 -11.54
N ILE A 27 -6.66 -4.00 -10.66
CA ILE A 27 -6.94 -4.36 -9.26
C ILE A 27 -7.49 -3.15 -8.50
N LYS A 28 -6.83 -1.99 -8.64
CA LYS A 28 -7.30 -0.75 -8.03
C LYS A 28 -8.68 -0.35 -8.54
N ALA A 29 -8.92 -0.41 -9.86
CA ALA A 29 -10.21 -0.10 -10.46
C ALA A 29 -11.33 -1.04 -9.98
N LYS A 30 -11.05 -2.35 -9.85
CA LYS A 30 -11.99 -3.32 -9.30
C LYS A 30 -12.28 -3.08 -7.81
N ALA A 31 -11.27 -2.74 -7.03
CA ALA A 31 -11.43 -2.37 -5.63
C ALA A 31 -12.25 -1.07 -5.49
N ASP A 32 -12.02 -0.10 -6.37
CA ASP A 32 -12.75 1.16 -6.39
C ASP A 32 -14.22 0.99 -6.86
N ALA A 33 -14.48 0.09 -7.77
CA ALA A 33 -15.86 -0.22 -8.24
C ALA A 33 -16.72 -0.89 -7.16
N LYS A 34 -16.10 -1.61 -6.21
CA LYS A 34 -16.79 -2.27 -5.10
C LYS A 34 -16.91 -1.39 -3.84
N ARG A 35 -16.60 -0.09 -3.94
CA ARG A 35 -16.70 0.84 -2.80
C ARG A 35 -18.12 0.97 -2.31
N THR A 36 -18.31 0.79 -1.01
CA THR A 36 -19.54 1.16 -0.33
C THR A 36 -19.68 2.68 -0.27
N VAL A 37 -20.92 3.16 -0.12
CA VAL A 37 -21.20 4.60 0.06
C VAL A 37 -20.44 5.14 1.27
N MET A 38 -20.40 4.35 2.35
CA MET A 38 -19.71 4.73 3.60
C MET A 38 -18.19 4.90 3.42
N GLU A 39 -17.55 4.01 2.65
CA GLU A 39 -16.12 4.13 2.33
C GLU A 39 -15.81 5.38 1.49
N LYS A 40 -16.71 5.73 0.56
CA LYS A 40 -16.55 6.98 -0.24
C LYS A 40 -16.66 8.22 0.64
N ILE A 41 -17.65 8.25 1.54
CA ILE A 41 -17.82 9.34 2.49
C ILE A 41 -16.60 9.43 3.42
N ALA A 42 -16.14 8.31 3.95
CA ALA A 42 -14.97 8.28 4.84
C ALA A 42 -13.70 8.83 4.15
N ASP A 43 -13.45 8.46 2.90
CA ASP A 43 -12.29 8.97 2.14
C ASP A 43 -12.39 10.50 1.91
N ILE A 44 -13.58 11.02 1.57
CA ILE A 44 -13.81 12.45 1.38
C ILE A 44 -13.62 13.19 2.71
N MET A 45 -14.22 12.69 3.78
CA MET A 45 -14.10 13.28 5.11
C MET A 45 -12.63 13.26 5.57
N THR A 46 -11.95 12.13 5.49
CA THR A 46 -10.55 12.03 5.91
C THR A 46 -9.64 12.96 5.11
N SER A 47 -9.85 13.12 3.79
CA SER A 47 -9.07 14.05 2.98
C SER A 47 -9.33 15.51 3.32
N HIS A 48 -10.56 15.86 3.66
CA HIS A 48 -10.95 17.22 4.00
C HIS A 48 -10.43 17.61 5.40
N PHE A 49 -10.68 16.75 6.39
CA PHE A 49 -10.26 16.95 7.78
C PHE A 49 -8.74 16.82 7.98
N GLY A 50 -8.04 16.06 7.13
CA GLY A 50 -6.58 16.00 7.10
C GLY A 50 -5.90 17.18 6.39
N SER A 51 -6.66 18.20 5.97
CA SER A 51 -6.11 19.35 5.26
C SER A 51 -5.56 20.42 6.19
N ASN A 52 -4.49 21.12 5.77
CA ASN A 52 -3.96 22.28 6.51
C ASN A 52 -4.99 23.41 6.67
N ALA A 53 -5.92 23.53 5.72
CA ALA A 53 -6.98 24.52 5.78
C ALA A 53 -7.95 24.24 6.93
N PHE A 54 -8.32 22.97 7.15
CA PHE A 54 -9.16 22.55 8.25
C PHE A 54 -8.47 22.77 9.60
N LEU A 55 -7.19 22.43 9.71
CA LEU A 55 -6.39 22.70 10.90
C LEU A 55 -6.40 24.20 11.26
N LEU A 56 -6.13 25.06 10.29
CA LEU A 56 -6.13 26.52 10.48
C LEU A 56 -7.50 27.03 10.88
N ALA A 57 -8.57 26.53 10.25
CA ALA A 57 -9.95 26.91 10.58
C ALA A 57 -10.29 26.54 12.03
N ASN A 58 -9.90 25.35 12.50
CA ASN A 58 -10.12 24.95 13.90
C ASN A 58 -9.34 25.82 14.89
N VAL A 59 -8.08 26.15 14.60
CA VAL A 59 -7.28 27.04 15.45
C VAL A 59 -7.94 28.41 15.56
N ILE A 60 -8.43 28.96 14.46
CA ILE A 60 -9.15 30.25 14.45
C ILE A 60 -10.45 30.16 15.26
N LEU A 61 -11.24 29.09 15.03
CA LEU A 61 -12.50 28.84 15.71
C LEU A 61 -12.31 28.76 17.23
N PHE A 62 -11.37 27.94 17.71
CA PHE A 62 -11.11 27.76 19.13
C PHE A 62 -10.57 29.04 19.77
N THR A 63 -9.68 29.76 19.07
CA THR A 63 -9.17 31.03 19.56
C THR A 63 -10.32 32.04 19.73
N ALA A 64 -11.17 32.17 18.71
CA ALA A 64 -12.33 33.07 18.76
C ALA A 64 -13.30 32.66 19.87
N TRP A 65 -13.59 31.35 20.02
CA TRP A 65 -14.47 30.84 21.10
C TRP A 65 -13.95 31.22 22.48
N ILE A 66 -12.65 30.99 22.73
CA ILE A 66 -12.05 31.34 24.03
C ILE A 66 -12.07 32.84 24.26
N LEU A 67 -11.76 33.67 23.26
CA LEU A 67 -11.78 35.12 23.40
C LEU A 67 -13.17 35.68 23.72
N ILE A 68 -14.23 35.16 23.11
CA ILE A 68 -15.60 35.54 23.37
C ILE A 68 -16.00 35.15 24.81
N ASN A 69 -15.72 33.91 25.19
CA ASN A 69 -16.20 33.36 26.44
C ASN A 69 -15.35 33.71 27.66
N THR A 70 -14.20 34.36 27.48
CA THR A 70 -13.38 34.98 28.54
C THR A 70 -13.71 36.47 28.75
N ASN A 71 -14.82 36.98 28.19
CA ASN A 71 -15.23 38.37 28.25
C ASN A 71 -14.20 39.39 27.73
N LYS A 72 -13.26 38.96 26.93
CA LYS A 72 -12.31 39.87 26.27
C LYS A 72 -12.96 40.66 25.15
N ILE A 73 -14.03 40.17 24.57
CA ILE A 73 -14.86 40.85 23.58
C ILE A 73 -16.16 41.29 24.24
N LYS A 74 -16.21 42.52 24.75
CA LYS A 74 -17.37 43.08 25.46
C LYS A 74 -18.67 43.17 24.63
N ALA A 75 -18.57 43.05 23.29
CA ALA A 75 -19.72 43.14 22.40
C ALA A 75 -20.62 41.90 22.41
N ILE A 76 -20.11 40.75 22.85
CA ILE A 76 -20.84 39.49 22.84
C ILE A 76 -20.83 38.92 24.27
N PRO A 77 -21.99 38.60 24.87
CA PRO A 77 -22.03 37.95 26.17
C PRO A 77 -21.44 36.54 26.12
N ALA A 78 -20.70 36.14 27.16
CA ALA A 78 -20.18 34.81 27.28
C ALA A 78 -21.31 33.80 27.41
N PHE A 79 -21.37 32.84 26.50
CA PHE A 79 -22.40 31.79 26.48
C PHE A 79 -21.86 30.41 26.95
N ASP A 80 -20.54 30.24 27.00
CA ASP A 80 -19.85 29.04 27.49
C ASP A 80 -18.65 29.45 28.36
N PRO A 81 -18.92 29.97 29.60
CA PRO A 81 -17.87 30.42 30.50
C PRO A 81 -16.96 29.27 30.92
N PHE A 82 -15.75 29.58 31.41
CA PHE A 82 -14.83 28.56 31.94
C PHE A 82 -15.59 27.61 32.91
N PRO A 83 -15.42 26.29 32.73
CA PRO A 83 -14.42 25.54 32.03
C PRO A 83 -14.74 25.14 30.55
N PHE A 84 -15.61 25.87 29.83
CA PHE A 84 -15.93 25.67 28.42
C PHE A 84 -16.55 24.28 28.13
N ASN A 85 -17.56 23.91 28.88
CA ASN A 85 -18.21 22.59 28.84
C ASN A 85 -18.82 22.30 27.46
N LEU A 86 -19.44 23.31 26.83
CA LEU A 86 -20.07 23.18 25.53
C LEU A 86 -19.00 22.90 24.44
N LEU A 87 -17.91 23.69 24.44
CA LEU A 87 -16.79 23.49 23.53
C LEU A 87 -16.19 22.10 23.69
N THR A 88 -15.93 21.68 24.93
CA THR A 88 -15.36 20.37 25.25
C THR A 88 -16.22 19.21 24.71
N ASN A 89 -17.55 19.32 24.90
CA ASN A 89 -18.49 18.31 24.41
C ASN A 89 -18.53 18.27 22.87
N ILE A 90 -18.55 19.43 22.20
CA ILE A 90 -18.57 19.51 20.74
C ILE A 90 -17.27 18.90 20.15
N VAL A 91 -16.11 19.31 20.68
CA VAL A 91 -14.80 18.81 20.22
C VAL A 91 -14.66 17.31 20.47
N SER A 92 -15.15 16.82 21.61
CA SER A 92 -15.12 15.39 21.93
C SER A 92 -15.97 14.56 20.96
N LEU A 93 -17.18 15.05 20.63
CA LEU A 93 -18.04 14.38 19.65
C LEU A 93 -17.45 14.43 18.26
N GLU A 94 -16.90 15.56 17.84
CA GLU A 94 -16.19 15.72 16.57
C GLU A 94 -15.02 14.74 16.46
N ALA A 95 -14.19 14.64 17.51
CA ALA A 95 -13.04 13.73 17.54
C ALA A 95 -13.45 12.26 17.36
N ILE A 96 -14.55 11.83 18.01
CA ILE A 96 -15.06 10.45 17.87
C ILE A 96 -15.51 10.19 16.43
N ILE A 97 -16.26 11.12 15.83
CA ILE A 97 -16.74 10.98 14.45
C ILE A 97 -15.56 10.92 13.47
N LEU A 98 -14.56 11.80 13.64
CA LEU A 98 -13.36 11.79 12.82
C LEU A 98 -12.57 10.49 12.96
N ALA A 99 -12.41 9.98 14.18
CA ALA A 99 -11.73 8.71 14.44
C ALA A 99 -12.40 7.55 13.70
N ILE A 100 -13.73 7.50 13.66
CA ILE A 100 -14.47 6.45 12.92
C ILE A 100 -14.19 6.54 11.41
N PHE A 101 -14.23 7.74 10.82
CA PHE A 101 -13.93 7.91 9.39
C PHE A 101 -12.49 7.51 9.04
N VAL A 102 -11.53 7.90 9.88
CA VAL A 102 -10.13 7.50 9.72
C VAL A 102 -9.99 5.99 9.79
N LEU A 103 -10.62 5.31 10.75
CA LEU A 103 -10.61 3.85 10.87
C LEU A 103 -11.20 3.16 9.64
N ILE A 104 -12.32 3.64 9.10
CA ILE A 104 -12.93 3.08 7.88
C ILE A 104 -11.97 3.21 6.70
N SER A 105 -11.36 4.39 6.53
CA SER A 105 -10.39 4.64 5.45
C SER A 105 -9.11 3.79 5.61
N GLN A 106 -8.59 3.66 6.84
CA GLN A 106 -7.43 2.82 7.14
C GLN A 106 -7.70 1.33 6.88
N ASN A 107 -8.85 0.81 7.35
CA ASN A 107 -9.24 -0.58 7.11
C ASN A 107 -9.30 -0.91 5.61
N ARG A 108 -9.82 0.00 4.82
CA ARG A 108 -9.84 -0.16 3.36
C ARG A 108 -8.42 -0.15 2.76
N THR A 109 -7.59 0.81 3.17
CA THR A 109 -6.21 0.90 2.70
C THR A 109 -5.43 -0.37 3.04
N ALA A 110 -5.62 -0.91 4.24
CA ALA A 110 -5.02 -2.17 4.68
C ALA A 110 -5.44 -3.36 3.80
N LYS A 111 -6.75 -3.47 3.45
CA LYS A 111 -7.23 -4.52 2.53
C LYS A 111 -6.59 -4.41 1.14
N ILE A 112 -6.46 -3.20 0.60
CA ILE A 112 -5.81 -2.99 -0.70
C ILE A 112 -4.32 -3.33 -0.63
N ALA A 113 -3.66 -2.98 0.47
CA ALA A 113 -2.25 -3.30 0.70
C ALA A 113 -2.03 -4.83 0.77
N SER A 114 -2.86 -5.55 1.51
CA SER A 114 -2.82 -7.01 1.61
C SER A 114 -3.02 -7.69 0.24
N LEU A 115 -4.01 -7.25 -0.56
CA LEU A 115 -4.21 -7.77 -1.91
C LEU A 115 -3.01 -7.50 -2.84
N ARG A 116 -2.37 -6.35 -2.67
CA ARG A 116 -1.16 -6.02 -3.43
C ARG A 116 -0.01 -6.95 -3.05
N GLU A 117 0.19 -7.19 -1.78
CA GLU A 117 1.23 -8.07 -1.26
C GLU A 117 1.06 -9.51 -1.76
N GLU A 118 -0.16 -10.05 -1.66
CA GLU A 118 -0.50 -11.36 -2.21
C GLU A 118 -0.22 -11.44 -3.72
N THR A 119 -0.59 -10.41 -4.48
CA THR A 119 -0.33 -10.36 -5.92
C THR A 119 1.17 -10.33 -6.22
N HIS A 120 1.96 -9.59 -5.44
CA HIS A 120 3.42 -9.56 -5.58
C HIS A 120 4.03 -10.94 -5.31
N LEU A 121 3.56 -11.62 -4.29
CA LEU A 121 4.01 -12.95 -3.92
C LEU A 121 3.72 -13.95 -5.05
N GLN A 122 2.52 -13.94 -5.62
CA GLN A 122 2.15 -14.77 -6.76
C GLN A 122 3.00 -14.49 -8.00
N ILE A 123 3.26 -13.21 -8.32
CA ILE A 123 4.12 -12.82 -9.44
C ILE A 123 5.54 -13.32 -9.23
N ASN A 124 6.07 -13.21 -8.01
CA ASN A 124 7.42 -13.68 -7.70
C ASN A 124 7.53 -15.20 -7.82
N LEU A 125 6.54 -15.95 -7.36
CA LEU A 125 6.49 -17.42 -7.50
C LEU A 125 6.43 -17.87 -8.97
N ILE A 126 5.67 -17.14 -9.82
CA ILE A 126 5.62 -17.41 -11.26
C ILE A 126 6.98 -17.14 -11.89
N ALA A 127 7.59 -15.98 -11.59
CA ALA A 127 8.89 -15.61 -12.10
C ALA A 127 9.98 -16.62 -11.71
N GLU A 128 9.97 -17.09 -10.48
CA GLU A 128 10.89 -18.13 -10.01
C GLU A 128 10.72 -19.44 -10.78
N LYS A 129 9.47 -19.89 -10.98
CA LYS A 129 9.20 -21.09 -11.80
C LYS A 129 9.70 -20.94 -13.24
N GLU A 130 9.52 -19.77 -13.84
CA GLU A 130 10.02 -19.49 -15.20
C GLU A 130 11.55 -19.47 -15.25
N ILE A 131 12.21 -18.83 -14.27
CA ILE A 131 13.68 -18.81 -14.15
C ILE A 131 14.21 -20.24 -13.98
N THR A 132 13.63 -21.03 -13.09
CA THR A 132 14.03 -22.43 -12.88
C THR A 132 13.87 -23.25 -14.16
N LYS A 133 12.81 -23.02 -14.94
CA LYS A 133 12.60 -23.68 -16.22
C LYS A 133 13.65 -23.29 -17.25
N LEU A 134 14.01 -22.01 -17.33
CA LEU A 134 15.08 -21.52 -18.21
C LEU A 134 16.44 -22.12 -17.81
N MET A 135 16.74 -22.18 -16.52
CA MET A 135 17.97 -22.79 -16.00
C MET A 135 18.05 -24.28 -16.36
N LYS A 136 16.94 -25.02 -16.24
CA LYS A 136 16.88 -26.43 -16.68
C LYS A 136 17.13 -26.59 -18.18
N MET A 137 16.52 -25.72 -18.99
CA MET A 137 16.75 -25.74 -20.45
C MET A 137 18.21 -25.44 -20.80
N LEU A 138 18.83 -24.46 -20.11
CA LEU A 138 20.23 -24.12 -20.27
C LEU A 138 21.15 -25.27 -19.85
N ALA A 139 20.87 -25.93 -18.73
CA ALA A 139 21.62 -27.09 -18.28
C ALA A 139 21.59 -28.24 -19.31
N ILE A 140 20.40 -28.58 -19.83
CA ILE A 140 20.24 -29.59 -20.91
C ILE A 140 21.01 -29.19 -22.18
N PHE A 141 21.01 -27.90 -22.52
CA PHE A 141 21.76 -27.41 -23.67
C PHE A 141 23.28 -27.57 -23.50
N LEU A 142 23.81 -27.22 -22.30
CA LEU A 142 25.22 -27.36 -21.97
C LEU A 142 25.67 -28.82 -21.92
N GLU A 143 24.88 -29.72 -21.36
CA GLU A 143 25.13 -31.16 -21.35
C GLU A 143 25.23 -31.71 -22.80
N ARG A 144 24.36 -31.25 -23.71
CA ARG A 144 24.44 -31.62 -25.15
C ARG A 144 25.69 -31.10 -25.84
N GLN A 145 26.29 -30.03 -25.34
CA GLN A 145 27.58 -29.50 -25.83
C GLN A 145 28.79 -30.21 -25.20
N GLY A 146 28.57 -31.23 -24.37
CA GLY A 146 29.63 -32.01 -23.73
C GLY A 146 30.21 -31.40 -22.46
N VAL A 147 29.53 -30.40 -21.87
CA VAL A 147 29.91 -29.83 -20.57
C VAL A 147 29.34 -30.72 -19.47
N ASP A 148 30.21 -31.27 -18.64
CA ASP A 148 29.79 -32.07 -17.48
C ASP A 148 29.38 -31.13 -16.32
N LEU A 149 28.08 -31.13 -16.01
CA LEU A 149 27.51 -30.36 -14.94
C LEU A 149 27.23 -31.20 -13.68
N SER A 150 27.66 -32.46 -13.68
CA SER A 150 27.34 -33.42 -12.61
C SER A 150 27.98 -33.10 -11.27
N GLU A 151 29.05 -32.35 -11.22
CA GLU A 151 29.75 -31.94 -10.00
C GLU A 151 29.36 -30.55 -9.49
N ASP A 152 28.57 -29.78 -10.25
CA ASP A 152 28.14 -28.44 -9.86
C ASP A 152 27.00 -28.47 -8.83
N LEU A 153 27.40 -28.39 -7.54
CA LEU A 153 26.48 -28.40 -6.41
C LEU A 153 25.61 -27.13 -6.37
N GLU A 154 26.10 -26.02 -6.90
CA GLU A 154 25.40 -24.74 -6.89
C GLU A 154 24.28 -24.78 -7.92
N LEU A 155 24.56 -25.28 -9.12
CA LEU A 155 23.55 -25.51 -10.16
C LEU A 155 22.48 -26.48 -9.69
N LYS A 156 22.84 -27.57 -9.02
CA LYS A 156 21.87 -28.53 -8.44
C LYS A 156 20.94 -27.89 -7.42
N LYS A 157 21.43 -26.94 -6.62
CA LYS A 157 20.57 -26.18 -5.68
C LYS A 157 19.62 -25.24 -6.41
N LEU A 158 20.10 -24.54 -7.44
CA LEU A 158 19.30 -23.61 -8.26
C LEU A 158 18.20 -24.30 -9.07
N LEU A 159 18.43 -25.55 -9.47
CA LEU A 159 17.46 -26.35 -10.23
C LEU A 159 16.37 -27.00 -9.37
N ARG A 160 16.49 -26.97 -8.04
CA ARG A 160 15.44 -27.43 -7.15
C ARG A 160 14.33 -26.39 -7.04
N PRO A 161 13.06 -26.77 -7.23
CA PRO A 161 11.97 -25.86 -6.92
C PRO A 161 11.99 -25.58 -5.42
N ILE A 162 11.89 -24.32 -5.04
CA ILE A 162 11.73 -23.95 -3.63
C ILE A 162 10.36 -24.44 -3.19
N SER A 163 10.31 -25.26 -2.13
CA SER A 163 9.05 -25.72 -1.57
C SER A 163 8.46 -24.65 -0.63
N GLU A 164 7.12 -24.55 -0.59
CA GLU A 164 6.41 -23.64 0.31
C GLU A 164 6.81 -23.89 1.78
N GLU A 165 7.01 -25.14 2.16
CA GLU A 165 7.47 -25.56 3.49
C GLU A 165 8.88 -25.05 3.84
N GLU A 166 9.77 -24.90 2.84
CA GLU A 166 11.11 -24.39 3.04
C GLU A 166 11.11 -22.86 3.24
N ILE A 167 10.20 -22.16 2.57
CA ILE A 167 9.97 -20.72 2.77
C ILE A 167 9.40 -20.47 4.16
N GLU A 168 8.35 -21.19 4.56
CA GLU A 168 7.75 -21.08 5.90
C GLU A 168 8.79 -21.31 7.01
N ARG A 169 9.59 -22.35 6.90
CA ARG A 169 10.64 -22.65 7.89
C ARG A 169 11.74 -21.56 7.96
N LYS A 170 12.04 -20.89 6.86
CA LYS A 170 12.98 -19.75 6.87
C LYS A 170 12.36 -18.51 7.51
N LEU A 171 11.09 -18.22 7.21
CA LEU A 171 10.37 -17.11 7.80
C LEU A 171 10.16 -17.30 9.30
N GLU A 172 9.81 -18.49 9.76
CA GLU A 172 9.71 -18.80 11.19
C GLU A 172 11.02 -18.56 11.95
N LYS A 173 12.17 -18.85 11.31
CA LYS A 173 13.49 -18.62 11.93
C LYS A 173 13.92 -17.15 11.97
N GLU A 174 13.35 -16.31 11.11
CA GLU A 174 13.64 -14.87 11.11
C GLU A 174 12.70 -14.08 12.05
N ILE A 175 11.53 -14.63 12.38
CA ILE A 175 10.53 -13.99 13.25
C ILE A 175 10.73 -14.35 14.73
N LEU A 176 11.39 -15.46 15.04
CA LEU A 176 11.73 -15.94 16.38
C LEU A 176 13.17 -15.62 16.77
#